data_f072f80fba188fe1087ade3007bb0cec
#
_entry.id   f072f80fba188fe1087ade3007bb0cec
#
_cell.length_a   1.000
_cell.length_b   1.000
_cell.length_c   1.000
_cell.angle_alpha   90.00
_cell.angle_beta   90.00
_cell.angle_gamma   90.00
#
_symmetry.space_group_name_H-M   'P 1'
#
loop_
_entity.id
_entity.type
_entity.pdbx_description
1 polymer ?
#
loop_
_entity_poly.entity_id
_entity_poly.type
_entity_poly.pdbx_seq_one_letter_code
_entity_poly.pdbx_strand_id
1 'polypeptide(L)'
;EQLITPADFPALDSNRFIAPQQISELPEDIQRQIPDLIFSSHLYSEDFRLVNINGQMMREDEYIAPELLLVEITEDGVILDFREHRISMSILQDWAFD
;
A
#
# COMPACT_ATOMS: atom_id res chain seq x y z
N GLU A 1 -17.03 4.18 28.90
CA GLU A 1 -16.42 4.35 28.53
C GLU A 1 -15.87 4.25 28.03
N GLN A 2 -15.74 4.23 27.87
CA GLN A 2 -14.91 4.37 27.36
C GLN A 2 -14.32 4.12 26.85
N LEU A 3 -14.37 3.99 26.75
CA LEU A 3 -13.70 3.96 26.35
C LEU A 3 -12.76 3.76 25.96
N ILE A 4 -12.55 3.37 25.95
CA ILE A 4 -11.61 3.18 25.62
C ILE A 4 -11.11 3.81 24.89
N THR A 5 -10.61 4.05 24.92
CA THR A 5 -10.13 4.88 24.28
C THR A 5 -9.09 4.50 23.66
N PRO A 6 -8.99 4.87 22.71
CA PRO A 6 -8.00 4.51 21.90
C PRO A 6 -6.81 4.91 22.48
N ALA A 7 -6.85 5.77 23.09
CA ALA A 7 -5.73 6.23 23.60
C ALA A 7 -5.04 5.20 24.27
N ASP A 8 -5.69 4.31 24.61
CA ASP A 8 -5.05 3.35 25.29
C ASP A 8 -4.20 2.60 24.50
N PHE A 9 -4.38 2.61 23.33
CA PHE A 9 -3.53 1.79 22.63
C PHE A 9 -3.00 2.48 21.58
N PRO A 10 -3.03 3.51 21.56
CA PRO A 10 -2.53 4.18 20.56
C PRO A 10 -1.19 4.01 20.35
N ALA A 11 -0.63 3.96 21.19
CA ALA A 11 0.70 3.93 21.11
C ALA A 11 1.07 3.09 20.09
N LEU A 12 0.34 2.44 19.84
CA LEU A 12 0.65 1.58 19.01
C LEU A 12 1.03 2.01 17.75
N ASP A 13 1.03 1.36 16.91
CA ASP A 13 1.34 1.59 15.52
C ASP A 13 0.25 2.41 14.93
N SER A 14 0.41 3.67 14.88
CA SER A 14 -0.64 4.53 14.41
C SER A 14 -0.92 4.34 12.94
N ASN A 15 0.03 3.84 12.17
CA ASN A 15 -0.23 3.63 10.75
C ASN A 15 -1.29 2.56 10.51
N ARG A 16 -1.51 1.71 11.47
CA ARG A 16 -2.50 0.66 11.29
C ARG A 16 -3.90 1.23 11.23
N PHE A 17 -4.09 2.43 11.73
CA PHE A 17 -5.41 3.01 11.76
C PHE A 17 -5.62 4.09 10.72
N ILE A 18 -4.65 4.28 9.84
CA ILE A 18 -4.81 5.28 8.80
C ILE A 18 -5.51 4.62 7.64
N ALA A 19 -6.63 5.15 7.23
CA ALA A 19 -7.37 4.60 6.11
C ALA A 19 -6.57 4.80 4.84
N PRO A 20 -6.46 3.79 3.99
CA PRO A 20 -5.73 3.96 2.75
C PRO A 20 -6.42 4.96 1.84
N GLN A 21 -5.62 5.69 1.07
CA GLN A 21 -6.13 6.64 0.11
C GLN A 21 -5.78 6.18 -1.29
N GLN A 22 -6.47 6.69 -2.27
CA GLN A 22 -6.09 6.45 -3.66
C GLN A 22 -4.86 7.28 -3.94
N ILE A 23 -4.00 6.82 -4.81
CA ILE A 23 -2.78 7.54 -5.09
C ILE A 23 -3.08 8.93 -5.67
N SER A 24 -4.18 9.07 -6.40
CA SER A 24 -4.55 10.35 -6.97
C SER A 24 -4.99 11.36 -5.92
N GLU A 25 -5.23 10.93 -4.70
CA GLU A 25 -5.63 11.83 -3.62
C GLU A 25 -4.44 12.40 -2.87
N LEU A 26 -3.25 11.95 -3.17
CA LEU A 26 -2.06 12.45 -2.50
C LEU A 26 -1.63 13.79 -3.08
N PRO A 27 -0.85 14.57 -2.33
CA PRO A 27 -0.31 15.80 -2.88
C PRO A 27 0.50 15.50 -4.12
N GLU A 28 0.49 16.41 -5.07
CA GLU A 28 1.15 16.17 -6.34
C GLU A 28 2.65 15.93 -6.21
N ASP A 29 3.29 16.61 -5.30
CA ASP A 29 4.72 16.43 -5.12
C ASP A 29 5.03 15.03 -4.56
N ILE A 30 4.10 14.42 -3.84
CA ILE A 30 4.29 13.06 -3.36
C ILE A 30 4.06 12.10 -4.52
N GLN A 31 3.05 12.35 -5.33
CA GLN A 31 2.79 11.48 -6.47
C GLN A 31 4.00 11.43 -7.40
N ARG A 32 4.70 12.53 -7.58
CA ARG A 32 5.86 12.55 -8.47
C ARG A 32 7.01 11.71 -7.97
N GLN A 33 7.05 11.46 -6.69
CA GLN A 33 8.14 10.68 -6.11
C GLN A 33 7.88 9.18 -6.13
N ILE A 34 6.67 8.78 -6.42
CA ILE A 34 6.34 7.37 -6.49
C ILE A 34 6.66 6.86 -7.89
N PRO A 35 7.41 5.78 -8.03
CA PRO A 35 7.76 5.27 -9.35
C PRO A 35 6.53 4.72 -10.06
N ASP A 36 6.64 4.50 -11.36
CA ASP A 36 5.56 3.90 -12.10
C ASP A 36 5.27 2.52 -11.50
N LEU A 37 4.02 2.16 -11.46
CA LEU A 37 3.60 0.89 -10.89
C LEU A 37 2.76 0.16 -11.91
N ILE A 38 3.29 -0.94 -12.43
CA ILE A 38 2.62 -1.74 -13.44
C ILE A 38 2.43 -3.13 -12.90
N PHE A 39 1.19 -3.55 -12.76
CA PHE A 39 0.86 -4.83 -12.17
C PHE A 39 0.55 -5.81 -13.28
N SER A 40 1.18 -6.97 -13.29
CA SER A 40 0.95 -7.93 -14.34
C SER A 40 0.45 -9.29 -13.85
N SER A 41 0.60 -9.60 -12.57
CA SER A 41 0.10 -10.85 -12.02
C SER A 41 -0.33 -10.62 -10.59
N HIS A 42 -1.32 -11.36 -10.15
CA HIS A 42 -1.82 -11.19 -8.80
C HIS A 42 -2.40 -12.52 -8.34
N LEU A 43 -1.79 -13.09 -7.33
CA LEU A 43 -2.25 -14.34 -6.75
C LEU A 43 -2.65 -14.07 -5.31
N TYR A 44 -3.84 -14.46 -4.97
CA TYR A 44 -4.34 -14.23 -3.63
C TYR A 44 -5.04 -15.46 -3.09
N SER A 45 -4.58 -15.94 -1.95
CA SER A 45 -5.27 -16.97 -1.21
C SER A 45 -5.00 -16.71 0.25
N GLU A 46 -5.60 -17.48 1.12
CA GLU A 46 -5.39 -17.28 2.54
C GLU A 46 -3.94 -17.47 2.92
N ASP A 47 -3.29 -18.43 2.32
CA ASP A 47 -1.94 -18.78 2.71
C ASP A 47 -0.86 -18.29 1.79
N PHE A 48 -1.21 -17.78 0.65
CA PHE A 48 -0.19 -17.45 -0.32
C PHE A 48 -0.61 -16.26 -1.15
N ARG A 49 0.21 -15.24 -1.18
CA ARG A 49 -0.10 -14.02 -1.90
C ARG A 49 1.14 -13.50 -2.59
N LEU A 50 1.00 -13.22 -3.88
CA LEU A 50 2.09 -12.68 -4.67
C LEU A 50 1.53 -11.69 -5.66
N VAL A 51 2.31 -10.70 -6.01
CA VAL A 51 1.93 -9.77 -7.07
C VAL A 51 3.17 -9.45 -7.88
N ASN A 52 3.01 -9.31 -9.18
CA ASN A 52 4.12 -8.92 -10.02
C ASN A 52 4.00 -7.42 -10.25
N ILE A 53 5.00 -6.68 -9.79
CA ILE A 53 5.04 -5.23 -9.94
C ILE A 53 6.29 -4.90 -10.73
N ASN A 54 6.10 -4.26 -11.86
CA ASN A 54 7.21 -3.83 -12.72
C ASN A 54 8.15 -4.98 -13.09
N GLY A 55 7.57 -6.13 -13.29
CA GLY A 55 8.35 -7.28 -13.72
C GLY A 55 8.96 -8.11 -12.60
N GLN A 56 8.73 -7.74 -11.35
CA GLN A 56 9.27 -8.48 -10.23
C GLN A 56 8.17 -9.07 -9.38
N MET A 57 8.31 -10.32 -9.01
CA MET A 57 7.35 -10.95 -8.10
C MET A 57 7.63 -10.47 -6.70
N MET A 58 6.62 -9.91 -6.07
CA MET A 58 6.75 -9.30 -4.74
C MET A 58 5.79 -9.95 -3.76
N ARG A 59 6.19 -9.97 -2.51
CA ARG A 59 5.36 -10.45 -1.43
C ARG A 59 5.10 -9.33 -0.44
N GLU A 60 4.20 -9.56 0.49
CA GLU A 60 3.95 -8.59 1.55
C GLU A 60 5.22 -8.33 2.33
N ASP A 61 5.35 -7.13 2.81
CA ASP A 61 6.49 -6.67 3.61
C ASP A 61 7.78 -6.51 2.83
N GLU A 62 7.71 -6.45 1.52
CA GLU A 62 8.88 -6.19 0.70
C GLU A 62 8.83 -4.78 0.14
N TYR A 63 9.98 -4.17 -0.06
CA TYR A 63 10.03 -2.81 -0.61
C TYR A 63 10.08 -2.86 -2.13
N ILE A 64 9.16 -2.12 -2.75
CA ILE A 64 9.12 -2.01 -4.20
C ILE A 64 10.21 -1.03 -4.64
N ALA A 65 10.44 -0.03 -3.84
CA ALA A 65 11.44 1.00 -4.09
C ALA A 65 11.80 1.61 -2.75
N PRO A 66 12.82 2.45 -2.66
CA PRO A 66 13.14 3.07 -1.38
C PRO A 66 11.93 3.78 -0.81
N GLU A 67 11.64 3.53 0.43
CA GLU A 67 10.51 4.13 1.14
C GLU A 67 9.13 3.71 0.62
N LEU A 68 9.07 2.80 -0.32
CA LEU A 68 7.78 2.33 -0.83
C LEU A 68 7.62 0.85 -0.48
N LEU A 69 6.86 0.59 0.54
CA LEU A 69 6.68 -0.74 1.10
C LEU A 69 5.37 -1.36 0.64
N LEU A 70 5.42 -2.61 0.23
CA LEU A 70 4.22 -3.36 -0.08
C LEU A 70 3.71 -3.93 1.25
N VAL A 71 2.68 -3.34 1.78
CA VAL A 71 2.18 -3.69 3.09
C VAL A 71 1.31 -4.93 3.05
N GLU A 72 0.42 -4.99 2.11
CA GLU A 72 -0.55 -6.08 2.06
C GLU A 72 -1.01 -6.31 0.64
N ILE A 73 -1.21 -7.57 0.28
CA ILE A 73 -1.81 -7.93 -0.98
C ILE A 73 -3.24 -8.33 -0.65
N THR A 74 -4.20 -7.63 -1.24
CA THR A 74 -5.61 -7.89 -0.96
C THR A 74 -6.24 -8.69 -2.08
N GLU A 75 -7.49 -9.04 -1.91
CA GLU A 75 -8.18 -9.87 -2.89
C GLU A 75 -8.20 -9.23 -4.29
N ASP A 76 -8.28 -7.93 -4.38
CA ASP A 76 -8.38 -7.26 -5.67
C ASP A 76 -7.32 -6.18 -5.88
N GLY A 77 -6.35 -6.11 -5.01
CA GLY A 77 -5.34 -5.08 -5.16
C GLY A 77 -4.21 -5.17 -4.17
N VAL A 78 -3.64 -4.04 -3.83
CA VAL A 78 -2.52 -3.97 -2.89
C VAL A 78 -2.66 -2.73 -2.01
N ILE A 79 -2.03 -2.80 -0.86
CA ILE A 79 -1.90 -1.65 0.03
C ILE A 79 -0.41 -1.34 0.13
N LEU A 80 -0.07 -0.11 -0.09
CA LEU A 80 1.32 0.34 -0.05
C LEU A 80 1.51 1.42 0.99
N ASP A 81 2.71 1.55 1.51
CA ASP A 81 3.06 2.67 2.36
C ASP A 81 4.21 3.42 1.69
N PHE A 82 4.05 4.69 1.49
CA PHE A 82 5.11 5.54 0.99
C PHE A 82 5.27 6.68 1.97
N ARG A 83 6.36 6.64 2.71
CA ARG A 83 6.62 7.58 3.78
C ARG A 83 5.47 7.54 4.78
N GLU A 84 4.70 8.59 4.91
CA GLU A 84 3.61 8.61 5.87
C GLU A 84 2.26 8.41 5.21
N HIS A 85 2.25 8.00 3.96
CA HIS A 85 1.00 7.86 3.22
C HIS A 85 0.68 6.39 2.98
N ARG A 86 -0.53 6.00 3.27
CA ARG A 86 -1.00 4.64 2.99
C ARG A 86 -1.88 4.69 1.74
N ILE A 87 -1.56 3.86 0.77
CA ILE A 87 -2.16 3.92 -0.55
C ILE A 87 -2.82 2.60 -0.89
N SER A 88 -4.04 2.65 -1.39
CA SER A 88 -4.75 1.47 -1.85
C SER A 88 -4.84 1.52 -3.36
N MET A 89 -4.45 0.45 -4.04
CA MET A 89 -4.52 0.39 -5.50
C MET A 89 -5.14 -0.91 -5.95
N SER A 90 -5.95 -0.83 -7.01
CA SER A 90 -6.50 -2.01 -7.65
C SER A 90 -5.45 -2.54 -8.61
N ILE A 91 -5.34 -3.85 -8.75
CA ILE A 91 -4.37 -4.40 -9.68
C ILE A 91 -4.81 -4.20 -11.12
N LEU A 92 -6.01 -3.71 -11.33
CA LEU A 92 -6.47 -3.44 -12.67
C LEU A 92 -6.05 -2.05 -13.13
N GLN A 93 -5.40 -1.29 -12.27
CA GLN A 93 -4.98 0.05 -12.58
C GLN A 93 -3.49 0.18 -12.45
N ASP A 94 -2.81 0.40 -13.55
CA ASP A 94 -1.40 0.75 -13.48
C ASP A 94 -1.30 2.23 -13.14
N TRP A 95 -0.18 2.66 -12.64
CA TRP A 95 -0.02 4.06 -12.30
C TRP A 95 1.29 4.62 -12.80
N ALA A 96 1.23 5.83 -13.31
CA ALA A 96 2.41 6.60 -13.68
C ALA A 96 2.03 8.07 -13.58
N PHE A 97 2.96 8.86 -13.11
CA PHE A 97 2.68 10.29 -13.00
C PHE A 97 3.07 10.98 -14.30
N ASP A 98 2.15 11.70 -14.87
CA ASP A 98 2.46 12.40 -16.11
C ASP A 98 2.67 13.87 -15.89
#